data_ac2cdd90506546472eb47034e9aa9035
#
_entry.id   ac2cdd90506546472eb47034e9aa9035
#
_cell.length_a   1.000
_cell.length_b   1.000
_cell.length_c   1.000
_cell.angle_alpha   90.00
_cell.angle_beta   90.00
_cell.angle_gamma   90.00
#
_symmetry.space_group_name_H-M   'P 1'
#
loop_
_entity.id
_entity.type
_entity.pdbx_description
1 polymer ?
#
loop_
_entity_poly.entity_id
_entity_poly.type
_entity_poly.pdbx_seq_one_letter_code
_entity_poly.pdbx_strand_id
1 'polypeptide(L)'
;MSVDTPRRIVLLRHAKADWPQTSDHERPLAERGRQDAPVAGRRLAESGISFDLALCSTAARTRETWKLAVSELPERPKTVYEERLYEASLGELIAVVNETPDTVDDLLLIGHNPGMHALADALSGEAEGDTLARMTRSGFPTAAFAVVTFQGSWKSVEHGVGTLTDFWTPHD
;
A
#
# COMPACT_ATOMS: atom_id res chain seq x y z
N MET A 1 -17.63 5.87 -16.31
CA MET A 1 -17.19 4.59 -15.75
C MET A 1 -18.32 3.93 -14.97
N SER A 2 -18.46 2.65 -15.15
CA SER A 2 -19.51 1.90 -14.47
C SER A 2 -19.21 1.71 -13.00
N VAL A 3 -20.23 1.87 -12.12
CA VAL A 3 -20.12 1.55 -10.70
C VAL A 3 -19.90 0.06 -10.44
N ASP A 4 -20.15 -0.78 -11.48
CA ASP A 4 -19.96 -2.23 -11.38
C ASP A 4 -18.52 -2.66 -11.66
N THR A 5 -17.68 -1.74 -12.16
CA THR A 5 -16.26 -2.04 -12.40
C THR A 5 -15.55 -2.20 -11.06
N PRO A 6 -14.92 -3.37 -10.82
CA PRO A 6 -14.18 -3.53 -9.56
C PRO A 6 -12.98 -2.62 -9.53
N ARG A 7 -12.70 -2.10 -8.34
CA ARG A 7 -11.52 -1.29 -8.06
C ARG A 7 -10.65 -2.01 -7.05
N ARG A 8 -9.36 -1.76 -7.12
CA ARG A 8 -8.40 -2.36 -6.19
C ARG A 8 -7.56 -1.27 -5.54
N ILE A 9 -7.32 -1.44 -4.26
CA ILE A 9 -6.36 -0.66 -3.53
C ILE A 9 -5.30 -1.61 -2.99
N VAL A 10 -4.04 -1.32 -3.30
CA VAL A 10 -2.90 -2.07 -2.78
C VAL A 10 -2.21 -1.20 -1.75
N LEU A 11 -1.99 -1.77 -0.57
CA LEU A 11 -1.39 -1.07 0.55
C LEU A 11 -0.02 -1.69 0.82
N LEU A 12 1.04 -0.94 0.54
CA LEU A 12 2.42 -1.40 0.69
C LEU A 12 3.07 -0.64 1.84
N ARG A 13 3.55 -1.38 2.85
CA ARG A 13 4.34 -0.80 3.92
C ARG A 13 5.78 -0.65 3.44
N HIS A 14 6.45 0.46 3.81
CA HIS A 14 7.85 0.65 3.46
C HIS A 14 8.71 -0.53 3.91
N ALA A 15 9.83 -0.74 3.24
CA ALA A 15 10.80 -1.78 3.57
C ALA A 15 11.60 -1.39 4.84
N LYS A 16 12.41 -2.31 5.34
CA LYS A 16 13.16 -2.13 6.58
C LYS A 16 13.98 -0.84 6.56
N ALA A 17 13.78 0.02 7.55
CA ALA A 17 14.47 1.31 7.67
C ALA A 17 15.59 1.23 8.70
N ASP A 18 16.60 2.07 8.49
CA ASP A 18 17.73 2.22 9.39
C ASP A 18 17.42 3.28 10.46
N TRP A 19 18.27 3.35 11.48
CA TRP A 19 18.12 4.28 12.62
C TRP A 19 19.36 5.15 12.80
N PRO A 20 19.79 5.92 11.76
CA PRO A 20 20.93 6.83 11.95
C PRO A 20 20.52 8.04 12.80
N GLN A 21 21.50 8.83 13.20
CA GLN A 21 21.23 10.09 13.90
C GLN A 21 20.70 11.13 12.90
N THR A 22 19.41 11.07 12.65
CA THR A 22 18.73 12.03 11.77
C THR A 22 17.26 12.12 12.22
N SER A 23 16.50 13.02 11.61
CA SER A 23 15.06 13.11 11.90
C SER A 23 14.37 11.85 11.40
N ASP A 24 13.25 11.49 12.02
CA ASP A 24 12.48 10.32 11.61
C ASP A 24 12.12 10.36 10.14
N HIS A 25 11.68 11.51 9.65
CA HIS A 25 11.27 11.67 8.25
C HIS A 25 12.39 11.35 7.27
N GLU A 26 13.64 11.60 7.64
CA GLU A 26 14.80 11.41 6.77
C GLU A 26 15.50 10.05 6.97
N ARG A 27 14.95 9.16 7.78
CA ARG A 27 15.52 7.83 7.97
C ARG A 27 15.52 7.04 6.65
N PRO A 28 16.69 6.57 6.19
CA PRO A 28 16.78 5.80 4.94
C PRO A 28 16.44 4.33 5.18
N LEU A 29 16.37 3.56 4.09
CA LEU A 29 16.28 2.11 4.21
C LEU A 29 17.58 1.54 4.74
N ALA A 30 17.45 0.48 5.55
CA ALA A 30 18.55 -0.39 5.90
C ALA A 30 18.91 -1.27 4.69
N GLU A 31 20.06 -1.95 4.75
CA GLU A 31 20.48 -2.84 3.67
C GLU A 31 19.43 -3.89 3.35
N ARG A 32 18.84 -4.51 4.37
CA ARG A 32 17.76 -5.49 4.18
C ARG A 32 16.55 -4.88 3.46
N GLY A 33 16.22 -3.63 3.77
CA GLY A 33 15.14 -2.93 3.10
C GLY A 33 15.42 -2.71 1.62
N ARG A 34 16.66 -2.36 1.29
CA ARG A 34 17.07 -2.21 -0.10
C ARG A 34 17.02 -3.55 -0.86
N GLN A 35 17.13 -4.66 -0.16
CA GLN A 35 16.98 -6.00 -0.75
C GLN A 35 15.50 -6.38 -0.89
N ASP A 36 14.67 -6.05 0.10
CA ASP A 36 13.26 -6.43 0.11
C ASP A 36 12.39 -5.61 -0.82
N ALA A 37 12.68 -4.33 -1.00
CA ALA A 37 11.85 -3.44 -1.82
C ALA A 37 11.72 -3.91 -3.28
N PRO A 38 12.82 -4.31 -3.98
CA PRO A 38 12.69 -4.86 -5.33
C PRO A 38 11.89 -6.16 -5.36
N VAL A 39 12.01 -6.99 -4.31
CA VAL A 39 11.25 -8.26 -4.23
C VAL A 39 9.76 -7.96 -4.17
N ALA A 40 9.36 -6.97 -3.35
CA ALA A 40 7.97 -6.53 -3.29
C ALA A 40 7.50 -6.03 -4.68
N GLY A 41 8.33 -5.26 -5.36
CA GLY A 41 8.05 -4.78 -6.71
C GLY A 41 7.82 -5.92 -7.71
N ARG A 42 8.69 -6.94 -7.68
CA ARG A 42 8.54 -8.11 -8.53
C ARG A 42 7.25 -8.87 -8.23
N ARG A 43 6.91 -8.99 -6.95
CA ARG A 43 5.66 -9.67 -6.57
C ARG A 43 4.43 -8.88 -7.03
N LEU A 44 4.48 -7.56 -6.95
CA LEU A 44 3.41 -6.71 -7.50
C LEU A 44 3.29 -6.90 -9.01
N ALA A 45 4.41 -6.97 -9.72
CA ALA A 45 4.42 -7.21 -11.16
C ALA A 45 3.77 -8.57 -11.49
N GLU A 46 4.08 -9.60 -10.70
CA GLU A 46 3.51 -10.94 -10.88
C GLU A 46 2.00 -10.98 -10.64
N SER A 47 1.48 -10.06 -9.84
CA SER A 47 0.03 -10.00 -9.58
C SER A 47 -0.76 -9.59 -10.82
N GLY A 48 -0.09 -9.00 -11.82
CA GLY A 48 -0.74 -8.55 -13.05
C GLY A 48 -1.51 -7.26 -12.91
N ILE A 49 -1.48 -6.61 -11.75
CA ILE A 49 -2.17 -5.34 -11.54
C ILE A 49 -1.38 -4.21 -12.22
N SER A 50 -2.07 -3.45 -13.07
CA SER A 50 -1.50 -2.25 -13.70
C SER A 50 -2.04 -1.03 -12.95
N PHE A 51 -1.17 -0.36 -12.20
CA PHE A 51 -1.61 0.76 -11.35
C PHE A 51 -1.83 2.03 -12.17
N ASP A 52 -2.94 2.72 -11.91
CA ASP A 52 -3.24 4.01 -12.53
C ASP A 52 -2.62 5.17 -11.75
N LEU A 53 -2.46 4.99 -10.44
CA LEU A 53 -1.95 6.02 -9.55
C LEU A 53 -1.24 5.37 -8.37
N ALA A 54 -0.11 5.93 -8.00
CA ALA A 54 0.59 5.58 -6.76
C ALA A 54 0.67 6.82 -5.88
N LEU A 55 0.26 6.69 -4.62
CA LEU A 55 0.41 7.72 -3.59
C LEU A 55 1.47 7.24 -2.61
N CYS A 56 2.53 7.99 -2.47
CA CYS A 56 3.67 7.62 -1.63
C CYS A 56 3.89 8.66 -0.54
N SER A 57 4.06 8.20 0.70
CA SER A 57 4.45 9.09 1.79
C SER A 57 5.76 9.80 1.45
N THR A 58 5.91 11.02 1.93
CA THR A 58 7.09 11.86 1.67
C THR A 58 8.33 11.44 2.45
N ALA A 59 8.21 10.54 3.44
CA ALA A 59 9.36 10.09 4.23
C ALA A 59 10.40 9.38 3.34
N ALA A 60 11.67 9.51 3.70
CA ALA A 60 12.76 8.91 2.91
C ALA A 60 12.58 7.41 2.72
N ARG A 61 12.20 6.68 3.77
CA ARG A 61 12.05 5.22 3.70
C ARG A 61 10.94 4.76 2.75
N THR A 62 9.85 5.53 2.63
CA THR A 62 8.79 5.21 1.66
C THR A 62 9.21 5.58 0.24
N ARG A 63 9.87 6.73 0.07
CA ARG A 63 10.36 7.14 -1.25
C ARG A 63 11.38 6.17 -1.81
N GLU A 64 12.30 5.69 -0.96
CA GLU A 64 13.32 4.71 -1.38
C GLU A 64 12.69 3.36 -1.70
N THR A 65 11.72 2.91 -0.88
CA THR A 65 10.98 1.68 -1.16
C THR A 65 10.33 1.75 -2.53
N TRP A 66 9.63 2.82 -2.80
CA TRP A 66 8.93 2.98 -4.07
C TRP A 66 9.90 3.07 -5.26
N LYS A 67 10.97 3.82 -5.10
CA LYS A 67 12.00 3.92 -6.15
C LYS A 67 12.53 2.56 -6.57
N LEU A 68 12.80 1.69 -5.60
CA LEU A 68 13.33 0.34 -5.87
C LEU A 68 12.25 -0.61 -6.36
N ALA A 69 11.03 -0.50 -5.85
CA ALA A 69 9.93 -1.37 -6.24
C ALA A 69 9.42 -1.05 -7.64
N VAL A 70 9.28 0.25 -7.98
CA VAL A 70 8.69 0.65 -9.26
C VAL A 70 9.55 0.25 -10.45
N SER A 71 10.87 0.13 -10.27
CA SER A 71 11.76 -0.31 -11.34
C SER A 71 11.50 -1.75 -11.77
N GLU A 72 10.81 -2.54 -10.94
CA GLU A 72 10.46 -3.93 -11.25
C GLU A 72 9.09 -4.05 -11.92
N LEU A 73 8.33 -2.98 -12.02
CA LEU A 73 7.03 -2.99 -12.69
C LEU A 73 7.18 -2.78 -14.19
N PRO A 74 6.32 -3.43 -15.02
CA PRO A 74 6.38 -3.25 -16.47
C PRO A 74 6.09 -1.81 -16.90
N GLU A 75 5.27 -1.09 -16.13
CA GLU A 75 4.96 0.31 -16.40
C GLU A 75 5.01 1.10 -15.10
N ARG A 76 5.57 2.33 -15.18
CA ARG A 76 5.61 3.22 -14.04
C ARG A 76 4.28 3.99 -13.97
N PRO A 77 3.51 3.84 -12.88
CA PRO A 77 2.27 4.62 -12.74
C PRO A 77 2.59 6.08 -12.43
N LYS A 78 1.61 6.95 -12.67
CA LYS A 78 1.66 8.32 -12.16
C LYS A 78 1.86 8.24 -10.64
N THR A 79 2.83 8.97 -10.12
CA THR A 79 3.16 8.97 -8.69
C THR A 79 2.98 10.36 -8.11
N VAL A 80 2.27 10.43 -6.97
CA VAL A 80 2.14 11.66 -6.19
C VAL A 80 2.71 11.39 -4.79
N TYR A 81 3.61 12.26 -4.35
CA TYR A 81 4.15 12.19 -3.00
C TYR A 81 3.22 12.96 -2.09
N GLU A 82 2.58 12.24 -1.15
CA GLU A 82 1.49 12.76 -0.34
C GLU A 82 1.92 12.87 1.12
N GLU A 83 2.10 14.11 1.58
CA GLU A 83 2.54 14.40 2.94
C GLU A 83 1.57 13.85 3.99
N ARG A 84 0.27 13.87 3.69
CA ARG A 84 -0.77 13.39 4.61
C ARG A 84 -0.70 11.90 4.91
N LEU A 85 0.12 11.13 4.18
CA LEU A 85 0.33 9.70 4.47
C LEU A 85 1.34 9.49 5.59
N TYR A 86 2.11 10.50 5.94
CA TYR A 86 3.11 10.42 7.01
C TYR A 86 2.43 10.70 8.35
N GLU A 87 2.60 9.79 9.31
CA GLU A 87 2.00 9.88 10.65
C GLU A 87 0.46 10.05 10.63
N ALA A 88 -0.19 9.44 9.65
CA ALA A 88 -1.62 9.59 9.44
C ALA A 88 -2.45 8.71 10.37
N SER A 89 -3.58 9.25 10.83
CA SER A 89 -4.62 8.45 11.50
C SER A 89 -5.40 7.66 10.44
N LEU A 90 -6.17 6.67 10.89
CA LEU A 90 -7.02 5.89 9.97
C LEU A 90 -8.01 6.80 9.23
N GLY A 91 -8.63 7.76 9.94
CA GLY A 91 -9.56 8.69 9.31
C GLY A 91 -8.91 9.54 8.24
N GLU A 92 -7.68 10.01 8.48
CA GLU A 92 -6.92 10.77 7.50
C GLU A 92 -6.59 9.94 6.27
N LEU A 93 -6.23 8.67 6.45
CA LEU A 93 -5.95 7.76 5.34
C LEU A 93 -7.20 7.52 4.49
N ILE A 94 -8.33 7.29 5.13
CA ILE A 94 -9.60 7.10 4.41
C ILE A 94 -9.96 8.37 3.64
N ALA A 95 -9.75 9.55 4.23
CA ALA A 95 -10.01 10.82 3.55
C ALA A 95 -9.16 10.98 2.28
N VAL A 96 -7.88 10.60 2.34
CA VAL A 96 -7.00 10.64 1.16
C VAL A 96 -7.52 9.69 0.08
N VAL A 97 -7.91 8.47 0.46
CA VAL A 97 -8.45 7.49 -0.48
C VAL A 97 -9.74 8.02 -1.13
N ASN A 98 -10.60 8.67 -0.34
CA ASN A 98 -11.86 9.22 -0.84
C ASN A 98 -11.67 10.30 -1.91
N GLU A 99 -10.51 10.96 -1.93
CA GLU A 99 -10.20 12.03 -2.91
C GLU A 99 -9.70 11.49 -4.25
N THR A 100 -9.49 10.18 -4.36
CA THR A 100 -8.96 9.58 -5.59
C THR A 100 -9.92 9.80 -6.75
N PRO A 101 -9.40 10.24 -7.92
CA PRO A 101 -10.27 10.48 -9.08
C PRO A 101 -10.97 9.20 -9.59
N ASP A 102 -12.17 9.37 -10.13
CA ASP A 102 -12.96 8.26 -10.67
C ASP A 102 -12.29 7.56 -11.86
N THR A 103 -11.32 8.20 -12.49
CA THR A 103 -10.55 7.61 -13.59
C THR A 103 -9.55 6.57 -13.12
N VAL A 104 -9.30 6.48 -11.81
CA VAL A 104 -8.39 5.48 -11.23
C VAL A 104 -9.16 4.23 -10.87
N ASP A 105 -8.75 3.08 -11.40
CA ASP A 105 -9.31 1.77 -11.03
C ASP A 105 -8.39 1.03 -10.07
N ASP A 106 -7.08 1.15 -10.25
CA ASP A 106 -6.07 0.47 -9.44
C ASP A 106 -5.17 1.51 -8.78
N LEU A 107 -5.25 1.59 -7.47
CA LEU A 107 -4.52 2.56 -6.63
C LEU A 107 -3.50 1.83 -5.76
N LEU A 108 -2.28 2.36 -5.71
CA LEU A 108 -1.25 1.86 -4.80
C LEU A 108 -0.92 2.95 -3.78
N LEU A 109 -0.95 2.60 -2.50
CA LEU A 109 -0.46 3.45 -1.42
C LEU A 109 0.82 2.85 -0.86
N ILE A 110 1.85 3.68 -0.69
CA ILE A 110 3.09 3.29 -0.01
C ILE A 110 3.19 4.11 1.28
N GLY A 111 3.10 3.45 2.40
CA GLY A 111 3.00 4.13 3.69
C GLY A 111 3.62 3.40 4.85
N HIS A 112 3.08 3.64 6.02
CA HIS A 112 3.66 3.26 7.31
C HIS A 112 2.67 2.49 8.16
N ASN A 113 3.18 1.68 9.09
CA ASN A 113 2.36 1.14 10.17
C ASN A 113 2.36 2.11 11.36
N PRO A 114 1.29 2.15 12.15
CA PRO A 114 0.15 1.22 12.07
C PRO A 114 -0.85 1.50 10.95
N GLY A 115 -0.68 2.58 10.20
CA GLY A 115 -1.65 3.05 9.22
C GLY A 115 -2.02 2.03 8.15
N MET A 116 -1.02 1.39 7.51
CA MET A 116 -1.30 0.44 6.42
C MET A 116 -2.06 -0.79 6.92
N HIS A 117 -1.65 -1.34 8.07
CA HIS A 117 -2.37 -2.46 8.67
C HIS A 117 -3.80 -2.07 9.08
N ALA A 118 -3.93 -0.92 9.73
CA ALA A 118 -5.24 -0.44 10.17
C ALA A 118 -6.18 -0.20 8.99
N LEU A 119 -5.66 0.38 7.91
CA LEU A 119 -6.47 0.66 6.72
C LEU A 119 -6.88 -0.66 6.02
N ALA A 120 -5.95 -1.59 5.86
CA ALA A 120 -6.26 -2.89 5.25
C ALA A 120 -7.34 -3.62 6.05
N ASP A 121 -7.20 -3.65 7.37
CA ASP A 121 -8.17 -4.29 8.26
C ASP A 121 -9.54 -3.59 8.18
N ALA A 122 -9.55 -2.27 8.26
CA ALA A 122 -10.78 -1.49 8.24
C ALA A 122 -11.58 -1.66 6.94
N LEU A 123 -10.89 -1.71 5.80
CA LEU A 123 -11.55 -1.83 4.49
C LEU A 123 -12.02 -3.25 4.20
N SER A 124 -11.48 -4.26 4.90
CA SER A 124 -11.78 -5.67 4.64
C SER A 124 -13.03 -6.10 5.39
N GLY A 125 -14.20 -5.95 4.75
CA GLY A 125 -15.44 -6.51 5.28
C GLY A 125 -15.48 -8.01 5.10
N GLU A 126 -14.79 -8.54 4.09
CA GLU A 126 -14.64 -9.96 3.80
C GLU A 126 -13.18 -10.24 3.44
N ALA A 127 -12.81 -11.51 3.43
CA ALA A 127 -11.45 -11.93 3.08
C ALA A 127 -11.50 -13.29 2.39
N GLU A 128 -10.65 -13.45 1.38
CA GLU A 128 -10.52 -14.71 0.65
C GLU A 128 -9.52 -15.64 1.35
N GLY A 129 -9.88 -16.91 1.46
CA GLY A 129 -9.00 -17.93 2.02
C GLY A 129 -8.49 -17.56 3.41
N ASP A 130 -7.18 -17.68 3.59
CA ASP A 130 -6.52 -17.39 4.87
C ASP A 130 -5.86 -16.01 4.92
N THR A 131 -6.17 -15.12 3.97
CA THR A 131 -5.52 -13.82 3.85
C THR A 131 -5.59 -12.99 5.14
N LEU A 132 -6.78 -12.90 5.75
CA LEU A 132 -6.96 -12.11 6.96
C LEU A 132 -6.19 -12.71 8.14
N ALA A 133 -6.24 -14.04 8.29
CA ALA A 133 -5.51 -14.72 9.36
C ALA A 133 -4.00 -14.51 9.22
N ARG A 134 -3.48 -14.58 8.01
CA ARG A 134 -2.05 -14.34 7.74
C ARG A 134 -1.66 -12.90 8.04
N MET A 135 -2.48 -11.95 7.64
CA MET A 135 -2.24 -10.53 7.90
C MET A 135 -2.23 -10.24 9.40
N THR A 136 -3.23 -10.75 10.13
CA THR A 136 -3.33 -10.55 11.58
C THR A 136 -2.14 -11.18 12.30
N ARG A 137 -1.78 -12.40 11.94
CA ARG A 137 -0.67 -13.14 12.57
C ARG A 137 0.67 -12.47 12.34
N SER A 138 0.91 -11.95 11.14
CA SER A 138 2.19 -11.34 10.77
C SER A 138 2.36 -9.92 11.32
N GLY A 139 1.27 -9.23 11.62
CA GLY A 139 1.32 -7.83 12.04
C GLY A 139 1.67 -6.86 10.92
N PHE A 140 1.56 -7.27 9.67
CA PHE A 140 1.85 -6.45 8.50
C PHE A 140 3.31 -5.96 8.52
N PRO A 141 4.29 -6.84 8.28
CA PRO A 141 5.71 -6.48 8.40
C PRO A 141 6.18 -5.52 7.31
N THR A 142 7.41 -5.01 7.44
CA THR A 142 8.00 -4.13 6.44
C THR A 142 8.02 -4.82 5.07
N ALA A 143 7.78 -4.06 4.02
CA ALA A 143 7.68 -4.48 2.62
C ALA A 143 6.51 -5.43 2.34
N ALA A 144 5.62 -5.67 3.30
CA ALA A 144 4.40 -6.44 3.07
C ALA A 144 3.38 -5.60 2.31
N PHE A 145 2.49 -6.25 1.58
CA PHE A 145 1.36 -5.55 0.97
C PHE A 145 0.07 -6.37 1.07
N ALA A 146 -1.04 -5.63 1.05
CA ALA A 146 -2.38 -6.19 1.03
C ALA A 146 -3.11 -5.66 -0.20
N VAL A 147 -3.98 -6.49 -0.78
CA VAL A 147 -4.84 -6.10 -1.89
C VAL A 147 -6.29 -6.19 -1.43
N VAL A 148 -6.99 -5.07 -1.52
CA VAL A 148 -8.43 -5.01 -1.21
C VAL A 148 -9.17 -4.64 -2.48
N THR A 149 -10.15 -5.45 -2.84
CA THR A 149 -10.99 -5.24 -4.02
C THR A 149 -12.38 -4.81 -3.58
N PHE A 150 -12.95 -3.81 -4.24
CA PHE A 150 -14.29 -3.34 -3.90
C PHE A 150 -15.00 -2.84 -5.15
N GLN A 151 -16.30 -2.61 -5.03
CA GLN A 151 -17.10 -2.01 -6.09
C GLN A 151 -17.62 -0.66 -5.61
N GLY A 152 -17.81 0.28 -6.53
CA GLY A 152 -18.27 1.61 -6.21
C GLY A 152 -17.19 2.66 -6.39
N SER A 153 -17.48 3.88 -5.95
CA SER A 153 -16.56 5.02 -6.12
C SER A 153 -15.56 5.11 -4.97
N TRP A 154 -14.43 5.76 -5.25
CA TRP A 154 -13.46 6.06 -4.18
C TRP A 154 -14.08 6.94 -3.10
N LYS A 155 -14.95 7.86 -3.49
CA LYS A 155 -15.65 8.74 -2.56
C LYS A 155 -16.48 7.98 -1.54
N SER A 156 -16.98 6.80 -1.89
CA SER A 156 -17.82 5.96 -1.05
C SER A 156 -17.06 4.96 -0.18
N VAL A 157 -15.72 4.92 -0.30
CA VAL A 157 -14.90 3.99 0.49
C VAL A 157 -15.07 4.27 1.98
N GLU A 158 -15.38 3.21 2.73
CA GLU A 158 -15.59 3.26 4.17
C GLU A 158 -15.26 1.90 4.78
N HIS A 159 -15.39 1.78 6.11
CA HIS A 159 -15.15 0.53 6.81
C HIS A 159 -15.97 -0.62 6.19
N GLY A 160 -15.31 -1.74 5.93
CA GLY A 160 -15.97 -2.95 5.46
C GLY A 160 -16.37 -2.92 3.99
N VAL A 161 -15.90 -1.95 3.20
CA VAL A 161 -16.34 -1.78 1.82
C VAL A 161 -15.89 -2.91 0.89
N GLY A 162 -14.80 -3.57 1.20
CA GLY A 162 -14.17 -4.48 0.25
C GLY A 162 -13.85 -5.86 0.79
N THR A 163 -13.16 -6.61 -0.05
CA THR A 163 -12.67 -7.96 0.23
C THR A 163 -11.16 -7.96 0.18
N LEU A 164 -10.51 -8.52 1.21
CA LEU A 164 -9.07 -8.73 1.20
C LEU A 164 -8.79 -9.92 0.28
N THR A 165 -8.24 -9.64 -0.91
CA THR A 165 -8.06 -10.66 -1.94
C THR A 165 -6.66 -11.23 -2.00
N ASP A 166 -5.67 -10.52 -1.44
CA ASP A 166 -4.30 -11.02 -1.35
C ASP A 166 -3.58 -10.33 -0.20
N PHE A 167 -2.63 -11.05 0.37
CA PHE A 167 -1.72 -10.52 1.38
C PHE A 167 -0.38 -11.22 1.24
N TRP A 168 0.70 -10.45 1.13
CA TRP A 168 2.03 -10.99 0.88
C TRP A 168 3.06 -10.37 1.82
N THR A 169 4.04 -11.17 2.22
CA THR A 169 5.19 -10.71 3.01
C THR A 169 6.48 -11.18 2.35
N PRO A 170 7.58 -10.42 2.47
CA PRO A 170 8.87 -10.81 1.88
C PRO A 170 9.52 -11.99 2.59
N HIS A 171 9.15 -12.22 3.85
CA HIS A 171 9.68 -13.31 4.67
C HIS A 171 8.54 -13.96 5.44
N ASP A 172 8.62 -15.26 5.61
CA ASP A 172 7.59 -16.03 6.32
C ASP A 172 7.67 -15.90 7.84
#